data_4ec189004810768c764ab0724e2a8918
#
_entry.id   4ec189004810768c764ab0724e2a8918
#
_cell.length_a   1.000
_cell.length_b   1.000
_cell.length_c   1.000
_cell.angle_alpha   90.00
_cell.angle_beta   90.00
_cell.angle_gamma   90.00
#
_symmetry.space_group_name_H-M   'P 1'
#
loop_
_entity.id
_entity.type
_entity.pdbx_description
1 polymer ?
#
loop_
_entity_poly.entity_id
_entity_poly.type
_entity_poly.pdbx_seq_one_letter_code
_entity_poly.pdbx_strand_id
1 'polypeptide(L)'
;QYAAYRVLKAAVQKHQAKSGSVVVLDVITGEVLAMVNQPSFNHNDRSYLKSESTRNRAMTDIMEPGSTVKPFTILAALESGKFSVDSVISTSPGYVKVDYKTFVDPSNYGDLKLAEVLSKSSQVGTTKVALALDPDSTRELFQRVGFGEVVGSGFPGETLGRLPAYRKWDPVTQATFAFGYGLSVSSLQLARAYAVLANDGIRREVSLLALESEPESVRVIDPEISRQVRHMLRAASGLKGTSKRAMIDGYSVGGKTGTLHKVKPEGGYDQSRYMSAFAGLSPIENPRLVTVVVIDEPRHGDYFG
;
A
#
# COMPACT_ATOMS: atom_id res chain seq x y z
N GLN A 1 -13.21 -14.85 -6.61
CA GLN A 1 -13.50 -15.03 -5.18
C GLN A 1 -12.94 -16.36 -4.65
N TYR A 2 -13.36 -17.53 -5.18
CA TYR A 2 -12.92 -18.85 -4.65
C TYR A 2 -11.40 -19.08 -4.76
N ALA A 3 -10.77 -18.68 -5.86
CA ALA A 3 -9.32 -18.80 -6.03
C ALA A 3 -8.56 -18.01 -4.96
N ALA A 4 -8.94 -16.76 -4.73
CA ALA A 4 -8.36 -15.92 -3.68
C ALA A 4 -8.58 -16.50 -2.28
N TYR A 5 -9.78 -17.04 -2.00
CA TYR A 5 -10.10 -17.70 -0.74
C TYR A 5 -9.17 -18.90 -0.47
N ARG A 6 -9.03 -19.79 -1.43
CA ARG A 6 -8.20 -21.00 -1.30
C ARG A 6 -6.74 -20.65 -1.02
N VAL A 7 -6.20 -19.69 -1.78
CA VAL A 7 -4.80 -19.30 -1.66
C VAL A 7 -4.55 -18.57 -0.34
N LEU A 8 -5.43 -17.64 0.06
CA LEU A 8 -5.29 -16.94 1.33
C LEU A 8 -5.39 -17.90 2.52
N LYS A 9 -6.33 -18.84 2.49
CA LYS A 9 -6.47 -19.86 3.55
C LYS A 9 -5.19 -20.67 3.70
N ALA A 10 -4.64 -21.16 2.59
CA ALA A 10 -3.39 -21.90 2.59
C ALA A 10 -2.21 -21.05 3.13
N ALA A 11 -2.12 -19.77 2.74
CA ALA A 11 -1.08 -18.86 3.21
C ALA A 11 -1.18 -18.61 4.73
N VAL A 12 -2.38 -18.29 5.24
CA VAL A 12 -2.61 -18.07 6.68
C VAL A 12 -2.24 -19.31 7.49
N GLN A 13 -2.61 -20.51 7.02
CA GLN A 13 -2.25 -21.77 7.67
C GLN A 13 -0.74 -22.03 7.62
N LYS A 14 -0.12 -21.90 6.44
CA LYS A 14 1.31 -22.14 6.24
C LYS A 14 2.17 -21.24 7.14
N HIS A 15 1.82 -19.98 7.23
CA HIS A 15 2.57 -18.99 8.01
C HIS A 15 2.09 -18.86 9.47
N GLN A 16 1.13 -19.69 9.88
CA GLN A 16 0.51 -19.64 11.21
C GLN A 16 0.10 -18.21 11.58
N ALA A 17 -0.43 -17.48 10.61
CA ALA A 17 -0.82 -16.11 10.79
C ALA A 17 -2.13 -16.01 11.57
N LYS A 18 -2.30 -14.91 12.29
CA LYS A 18 -3.51 -14.64 13.07
C LYS A 18 -4.71 -14.40 12.16
N SER A 19 -4.51 -13.67 11.08
CA SER A 19 -5.54 -13.37 10.09
C SER A 19 -4.91 -12.93 8.76
N GLY A 20 -5.77 -12.74 7.75
CA GLY A 20 -5.37 -12.15 6.48
C GLY A 20 -6.56 -11.67 5.67
N SER A 21 -6.28 -10.79 4.73
CA SER A 21 -7.27 -10.31 3.76
C SER A 21 -6.67 -10.20 2.37
N VAL A 22 -7.52 -10.38 1.36
CA VAL A 22 -7.22 -10.12 -0.05
C VAL A 22 -8.33 -9.28 -0.65
N VAL A 23 -7.95 -8.24 -1.38
CA VAL A 23 -8.85 -7.44 -2.22
C VAL A 23 -8.31 -7.47 -3.64
N VAL A 24 -9.18 -7.77 -4.60
CA VAL A 24 -8.90 -7.67 -6.03
C VAL A 24 -9.92 -6.74 -6.66
N LEU A 25 -9.45 -5.66 -7.29
CA LEU A 25 -10.28 -4.69 -8.00
C LEU A 25 -10.04 -4.79 -9.51
N ASP A 26 -11.10 -4.62 -10.28
CA ASP A 26 -10.98 -4.23 -11.69
C ASP A 26 -10.61 -2.75 -11.77
N VAL A 27 -9.55 -2.44 -12.51
CA VAL A 27 -9.02 -1.07 -12.65
C VAL A 27 -9.95 -0.17 -13.43
N ILE A 28 -10.66 -0.74 -14.42
CA ILE A 28 -11.47 0.03 -15.36
C ILE A 28 -12.85 0.34 -14.78
N THR A 29 -13.44 -0.63 -14.08
CA THR A 29 -14.81 -0.47 -13.54
C THR A 29 -14.83 -0.09 -12.07
N GLY A 30 -13.76 -0.34 -11.30
CA GLY A 30 -13.76 -0.18 -9.85
C GLY A 30 -14.49 -1.31 -9.10
N GLU A 31 -14.95 -2.33 -9.82
CA GLU A 31 -15.65 -3.46 -9.22
C GLU A 31 -14.71 -4.31 -8.36
N VAL A 32 -15.22 -4.78 -7.23
CA VAL A 32 -14.55 -5.75 -6.37
C VAL A 32 -14.73 -7.16 -6.94
N LEU A 33 -13.71 -7.67 -7.64
CA LEU A 33 -13.71 -9.01 -8.21
C LEU A 33 -13.51 -10.09 -7.14
N ALA A 34 -12.76 -9.77 -6.09
CA ALA A 34 -12.61 -10.63 -4.93
C ALA A 34 -12.36 -9.80 -3.66
N MET A 35 -13.02 -10.20 -2.58
CA MET A 35 -12.77 -9.72 -1.23
C MET A 35 -12.87 -10.91 -0.27
N VAL A 36 -11.74 -11.27 0.32
CA VAL A 36 -11.61 -12.48 1.14
C VAL A 36 -10.94 -12.15 2.45
N ASN A 37 -11.44 -12.76 3.51
CA ASN A 37 -10.90 -12.65 4.86
C ASN A 37 -10.62 -14.04 5.44
N GLN A 38 -9.57 -14.15 6.26
CA GLN A 38 -9.29 -15.30 7.09
C GLN A 38 -8.99 -14.83 8.53
N PRO A 39 -9.47 -15.55 9.57
CA PRO A 39 -10.36 -16.72 9.50
C PRO A 39 -11.71 -16.37 8.87
N SER A 40 -12.31 -17.34 8.18
CA SER A 40 -13.66 -17.23 7.62
C SER A 40 -14.64 -18.06 8.42
N PHE A 41 -15.93 -17.91 8.15
CA PHE A 41 -16.99 -18.62 8.82
C PHE A 41 -17.96 -19.26 7.82
N ASN A 42 -18.72 -20.24 8.28
CA ASN A 42 -19.80 -20.84 7.49
C ASN A 42 -21.07 -20.00 7.67
N HIS A 43 -21.56 -19.38 6.61
CA HIS A 43 -22.78 -18.55 6.64
C HIS A 43 -24.04 -19.32 7.06
N ASN A 44 -24.04 -20.65 6.91
CA ASN A 44 -25.16 -21.50 7.30
C ASN A 44 -25.09 -21.93 8.79
N ASP A 45 -24.00 -21.60 9.47
CA ASP A 45 -23.80 -21.93 10.89
C ASP A 45 -23.87 -20.67 11.76
N ARG A 46 -24.99 -20.50 12.45
CA ARG A 46 -25.25 -19.34 13.31
C ARG A 46 -24.38 -19.29 14.56
N SER A 47 -23.67 -20.34 14.92
CA SER A 47 -22.76 -20.34 16.07
C SER A 47 -21.62 -19.33 15.90
N TYR A 48 -21.28 -18.95 14.66
CA TYR A 48 -20.26 -17.96 14.33
C TYR A 48 -20.71 -16.50 14.43
N LEU A 49 -21.99 -16.17 14.63
CA LEU A 49 -22.52 -14.79 14.57
C LEU A 49 -21.86 -13.81 15.54
N LYS A 50 -21.29 -14.29 16.65
CA LYS A 50 -20.53 -13.48 17.62
C LYS A 50 -19.02 -13.65 17.50
N SER A 51 -18.56 -14.35 16.48
CA SER A 51 -17.14 -14.63 16.28
C SER A 51 -16.43 -13.49 15.56
N GLU A 52 -15.19 -13.24 15.93
CA GLU A 52 -14.27 -12.38 15.18
C GLU A 52 -14.08 -12.81 13.71
N SER A 53 -14.44 -14.06 13.37
CA SER A 53 -14.38 -14.57 12.00
C SER A 53 -15.44 -14.00 11.06
N THR A 54 -16.53 -13.40 11.60
CA THR A 54 -17.58 -12.76 10.79
C THR A 54 -17.19 -11.37 10.29
N ARG A 55 -16.12 -10.80 10.83
CA ARG A 55 -15.68 -9.44 10.53
C ARG A 55 -15.05 -9.35 9.13
N ASN A 56 -15.52 -8.41 8.32
CA ASN A 56 -14.92 -8.11 7.02
C ASN A 56 -13.68 -7.24 7.18
N ARG A 57 -12.55 -7.86 7.53
CA ARG A 57 -11.29 -7.19 7.85
C ARG A 57 -10.78 -6.31 6.73
N ALA A 58 -11.01 -6.68 5.47
CA ALA A 58 -10.59 -5.90 4.32
C ALA A 58 -11.17 -4.48 4.29
N MET A 59 -12.32 -4.27 4.96
CA MET A 59 -13.06 -3.00 4.99
C MET A 59 -13.05 -2.32 6.36
N THR A 60 -12.99 -3.11 7.44
CA THR A 60 -13.19 -2.61 8.81
C THR A 60 -11.89 -2.47 9.60
N ASP A 61 -10.86 -3.26 9.26
CA ASP A 61 -9.58 -3.20 9.95
C ASP A 61 -8.68 -2.15 9.30
N ILE A 62 -8.02 -1.39 10.15
CA ILE A 62 -7.06 -0.36 9.72
C ILE A 62 -5.65 -0.76 10.12
N MET A 63 -4.70 -0.38 9.26
CA MET A 63 -3.28 -0.56 9.48
C MET A 63 -2.52 0.68 9.02
N GLU A 64 -1.38 0.94 9.61
CA GLU A 64 -0.41 1.85 9.00
C GLU A 64 0.12 1.19 7.71
N PRO A 65 0.01 1.81 6.54
CA PRO A 65 0.34 1.14 5.28
C PRO A 65 1.85 0.92 5.06
N GLY A 66 2.70 1.61 5.81
CA GLY A 66 4.15 1.52 5.69
C GLY A 66 4.65 1.72 4.26
N SER A 67 5.65 0.96 3.85
CA SER A 67 6.29 1.12 2.53
C SER A 67 5.36 0.94 1.32
N THR A 68 4.13 0.47 1.51
CA THR A 68 3.17 0.37 0.40
C THR A 68 2.70 1.74 -0.10
N VAL A 69 2.88 2.83 0.67
CA VAL A 69 2.54 4.19 0.21
C VAL A 69 3.70 4.91 -0.48
N LYS A 70 4.92 4.38 -0.44
CA LYS A 70 6.06 5.04 -1.10
C LYS A 70 5.84 5.40 -2.57
N PRO A 71 5.09 4.63 -3.39
CA PRO A 71 4.75 5.04 -4.75
C PRO A 71 4.03 6.39 -4.79
N PHE A 72 3.17 6.69 -3.83
CA PHE A 72 2.45 7.97 -3.76
C PHE A 72 3.35 9.12 -3.30
N THR A 73 4.35 8.85 -2.47
CA THR A 73 5.40 9.83 -2.15
C THR A 73 6.25 10.16 -3.37
N ILE A 74 6.56 9.15 -4.21
CA ILE A 74 7.25 9.38 -5.48
C ILE A 74 6.37 10.14 -6.47
N LEU A 75 5.06 9.87 -6.52
CA LEU A 75 4.11 10.68 -7.29
C LEU A 75 4.17 12.16 -6.86
N ALA A 76 4.13 12.44 -5.54
CA ALA A 76 4.26 13.80 -5.03
C ALA A 76 5.60 14.45 -5.40
N ALA A 77 6.68 13.68 -5.39
CA ALA A 77 8.00 14.16 -5.79
C ALA A 77 8.03 14.58 -7.28
N LEU A 78 7.46 13.77 -8.16
CA LEU A 78 7.39 14.09 -9.58
C LEU A 78 6.44 15.26 -9.87
N GLU A 79 5.23 15.30 -9.24
CA GLU A 79 4.29 16.42 -9.38
C GLU A 79 4.89 17.75 -8.91
N SER A 80 5.75 17.73 -7.90
CA SER A 80 6.38 18.96 -7.39
C SER A 80 7.32 19.63 -8.38
N GLY A 81 7.73 18.93 -9.45
CA GLY A 81 8.76 19.37 -10.40
C GLY A 81 10.18 19.46 -9.83
N LYS A 82 10.36 19.18 -8.52
CA LYS A 82 11.70 19.17 -7.88
C LYS A 82 12.50 17.92 -8.21
N PHE A 83 11.81 16.85 -8.62
CA PHE A 83 12.40 15.57 -8.99
C PHE A 83 11.90 15.12 -10.36
N SER A 84 12.76 14.39 -11.05
CA SER A 84 12.46 13.67 -12.30
C SER A 84 12.79 12.19 -12.14
N VAL A 85 12.44 11.37 -13.12
CA VAL A 85 12.79 9.94 -13.14
C VAL A 85 14.29 9.69 -13.05
N ASP A 86 15.10 10.63 -13.54
CA ASP A 86 16.56 10.57 -13.54
C ASP A 86 17.23 11.20 -12.32
N SER A 87 16.45 11.78 -11.41
CA SER A 87 16.99 12.36 -10.17
C SER A 87 17.73 11.30 -9.37
N VAL A 88 18.94 11.65 -8.93
CA VAL A 88 19.82 10.79 -8.14
C VAL A 88 19.78 11.24 -6.69
N ILE A 89 19.56 10.30 -5.79
CA ILE A 89 19.48 10.50 -4.34
C ILE A 89 20.63 9.77 -3.69
N SER A 90 21.54 10.49 -3.06
CA SER A 90 22.61 9.86 -2.29
C SER A 90 22.08 9.28 -0.99
N THR A 91 22.24 7.97 -0.81
CA THR A 91 21.85 7.27 0.43
C THR A 91 23.04 6.98 1.33
N SER A 92 24.25 7.37 0.93
CA SER A 92 25.45 7.23 1.76
C SER A 92 25.33 8.09 3.03
N PRO A 93 25.81 7.56 4.16
CA PRO A 93 26.48 6.28 4.40
C PRO A 93 25.55 5.10 4.75
N GLY A 94 24.29 5.11 4.33
CA GLY A 94 23.27 4.10 4.64
C GLY A 94 22.35 4.49 5.79
N TYR A 95 22.50 5.71 6.30
CA TYR A 95 21.59 6.28 7.30
C TYR A 95 21.46 7.79 7.12
N VAL A 96 20.39 8.35 7.66
CA VAL A 96 20.18 9.80 7.77
C VAL A 96 19.59 10.12 9.14
N LYS A 97 20.19 11.08 9.82
CA LYS A 97 19.68 11.60 11.09
C LYS A 97 18.81 12.82 10.80
N VAL A 98 17.59 12.79 11.33
CA VAL A 98 16.62 13.88 11.27
C VAL A 98 16.22 14.17 12.71
N ASP A 99 16.62 15.32 13.23
CA ASP A 99 16.44 15.71 14.64
C ASP A 99 16.88 14.60 15.60
N TYR A 100 15.94 14.04 16.36
CA TYR A 100 16.19 12.99 17.35
C TYR A 100 16.13 11.55 16.79
N LYS A 101 15.76 11.37 15.50
CA LYS A 101 15.54 10.04 14.89
C LYS A 101 16.55 9.77 13.78
N THR A 102 17.04 8.54 13.75
CA THR A 102 17.90 8.04 12.67
C THR A 102 17.10 7.03 11.82
N PHE A 103 17.08 7.27 10.53
CA PHE A 103 16.52 6.35 9.53
C PHE A 103 17.67 5.59 8.88
N VAL A 104 17.52 4.27 8.73
CA VAL A 104 18.61 3.38 8.31
C VAL A 104 18.13 2.48 7.19
N ASP A 105 18.93 2.33 6.16
CA ASP A 105 18.76 1.31 5.13
C ASP A 105 19.46 0.01 5.55
N PRO A 106 19.03 -1.16 5.05
CA PRO A 106 19.69 -2.44 5.33
C PRO A 106 21.17 -2.47 4.96
N SER A 107 21.60 -1.64 4.02
CA SER A 107 22.97 -1.45 3.62
C SER A 107 23.20 -0.04 3.05
N ASN A 108 24.45 0.38 2.92
CA ASN A 108 24.77 1.58 2.16
C ASN A 108 24.58 1.30 0.67
N TYR A 109 23.58 1.91 0.06
CA TYR A 109 23.29 1.74 -1.37
C TYR A 109 24.00 2.74 -2.27
N GLY A 110 24.74 3.72 -1.70
CA GLY A 110 25.36 4.79 -2.47
C GLY A 110 24.34 5.74 -3.11
N ASP A 111 24.56 6.08 -4.34
CA ASP A 111 23.68 6.95 -5.12
C ASP A 111 22.62 6.11 -5.85
N LEU A 112 21.36 6.42 -5.63
CA LEU A 112 20.21 5.71 -6.20
C LEU A 112 19.41 6.65 -7.10
N LYS A 113 19.02 6.18 -8.29
CA LYS A 113 17.95 6.83 -9.05
C LYS A 113 16.61 6.71 -8.29
N LEU A 114 15.67 7.58 -8.57
CA LEU A 114 14.36 7.61 -7.92
C LEU A 114 13.64 6.25 -8.01
N ALA A 115 13.74 5.57 -9.14
CA ALA A 115 13.22 4.20 -9.32
C ALA A 115 13.89 3.18 -8.39
N GLU A 116 15.18 3.34 -8.11
CA GLU A 116 15.92 2.45 -7.23
C GLU A 116 15.60 2.71 -5.76
N VAL A 117 15.34 3.97 -5.37
CA VAL A 117 14.79 4.31 -4.03
C VAL A 117 13.52 3.53 -3.78
N LEU A 118 12.61 3.46 -4.77
CA LEU A 118 11.37 2.71 -4.68
C LEU A 118 11.61 1.19 -4.67
N SER A 119 12.42 0.66 -5.59
CA SER A 119 12.65 -0.78 -5.76
C SER A 119 13.41 -1.42 -4.61
N LYS A 120 14.38 -0.71 -4.03
CA LYS A 120 15.11 -1.12 -2.82
C LYS A 120 14.35 -0.79 -1.53
N SER A 121 13.24 -0.05 -1.65
CA SER A 121 12.47 0.45 -0.50
C SER A 121 13.32 1.26 0.49
N SER A 122 14.30 2.04 -0.02
CA SER A 122 15.22 2.82 0.80
C SER A 122 14.45 3.78 1.71
N GLN A 123 14.70 3.68 3.01
CA GLN A 123 14.19 4.66 3.99
C GLN A 123 14.97 5.96 3.90
N VAL A 124 16.27 5.88 3.75
CA VAL A 124 17.16 7.04 3.61
C VAL A 124 16.78 7.88 2.40
N GLY A 125 16.64 7.22 1.24
CA GLY A 125 16.24 7.88 -0.01
C GLY A 125 14.86 8.51 0.10
N THR A 126 13.87 7.78 0.61
CA THR A 126 12.50 8.29 0.79
C THR A 126 12.48 9.47 1.78
N THR A 127 13.23 9.41 2.89
CA THR A 127 13.34 10.51 3.85
C THR A 127 13.88 11.78 3.20
N LYS A 128 14.97 11.67 2.43
CA LYS A 128 15.56 12.82 1.73
C LYS A 128 14.62 13.42 0.69
N VAL A 129 13.92 12.58 -0.06
CA VAL A 129 12.87 13.03 -1.00
C VAL A 129 11.76 13.77 -0.24
N ALA A 130 11.22 13.15 0.82
CA ALA A 130 10.13 13.74 1.60
C ALA A 130 10.47 15.09 2.19
N LEU A 131 11.66 15.24 2.78
CA LEU A 131 12.10 16.49 3.39
C LEU A 131 12.33 17.64 2.37
N ALA A 132 12.51 17.31 1.11
CA ALA A 132 12.60 18.29 0.03
C ALA A 132 11.21 18.75 -0.50
N LEU A 133 10.14 18.02 -0.15
CA LEU A 133 8.77 18.35 -0.56
C LEU A 133 8.10 19.28 0.45
N ASP A 134 7.04 19.93 0.00
CA ASP A 134 6.06 20.50 0.90
C ASP A 134 5.20 19.36 1.49
N PRO A 135 5.13 19.22 2.82
CA PRO A 135 4.40 18.11 3.44
C PRO A 135 2.88 18.20 3.24
N ASP A 136 2.32 19.40 3.13
CA ASP A 136 0.89 19.57 2.89
C ASP A 136 0.53 19.13 1.47
N SER A 137 1.35 19.43 0.47
CA SER A 137 1.17 18.91 -0.90
C SER A 137 1.23 17.39 -0.95
N THR A 138 2.13 16.75 -0.18
CA THR A 138 2.19 15.29 -0.08
C THR A 138 0.92 14.73 0.56
N ARG A 139 0.44 15.37 1.63
CA ARG A 139 -0.81 14.98 2.29
C ARG A 139 -2.03 15.14 1.37
N GLU A 140 -2.09 16.24 0.62
CA GLU A 140 -3.17 16.48 -0.35
C GLU A 140 -3.19 15.43 -1.46
N LEU A 141 -2.03 15.01 -1.95
CA LEU A 141 -1.94 13.91 -2.91
C LEU A 141 -2.50 12.62 -2.30
N PHE A 142 -2.14 12.29 -1.06
CA PHE A 142 -2.67 11.13 -0.36
C PHE A 142 -4.20 11.20 -0.23
N GLN A 143 -4.76 12.37 0.03
CA GLN A 143 -6.20 12.58 0.08
C GLN A 143 -6.84 12.42 -1.32
N ARG A 144 -6.23 12.98 -2.37
CA ARG A 144 -6.75 12.86 -3.75
C ARG A 144 -6.84 11.41 -4.21
N VAL A 145 -5.90 10.55 -3.83
CA VAL A 145 -5.99 9.11 -4.12
C VAL A 145 -6.93 8.35 -3.19
N GLY A 146 -7.51 9.03 -2.18
CA GLY A 146 -8.62 8.55 -1.37
C GLY A 146 -8.26 8.06 0.02
N PHE A 147 -7.05 8.33 0.54
CA PHE A 147 -6.77 8.04 1.96
C PHE A 147 -7.50 9.02 2.87
N GLY A 148 -7.98 8.53 4.02
CA GLY A 148 -8.74 9.33 4.98
C GLY A 148 -10.21 9.56 4.61
N GLU A 149 -10.70 8.85 3.60
CA GLU A 149 -12.10 8.90 3.13
C GLU A 149 -12.68 7.49 3.07
N VAL A 150 -13.98 7.36 3.29
CA VAL A 150 -14.68 6.10 2.98
C VAL A 150 -14.56 5.79 1.49
N VAL A 151 -14.53 4.53 1.14
CA VAL A 151 -14.44 4.12 -0.26
C VAL A 151 -15.78 4.32 -0.98
N GLY A 152 -16.87 4.36 -0.21
CA GLY A 152 -18.22 4.56 -0.75
C GLY A 152 -18.88 3.26 -1.20
N SER A 153 -18.39 2.11 -0.73
CA SER A 153 -18.91 0.79 -1.12
C SER A 153 -20.35 0.50 -0.66
N GLY A 154 -20.88 1.31 0.28
CA GLY A 154 -22.17 1.08 0.93
C GLY A 154 -22.17 -0.04 1.96
N PHE A 155 -21.04 -0.66 2.25
CA PHE A 155 -20.96 -1.73 3.25
C PHE A 155 -21.04 -1.17 4.66
N PRO A 156 -21.92 -1.73 5.54
CA PRO A 156 -22.04 -1.28 6.91
C PRO A 156 -20.73 -1.44 7.70
N GLY A 157 -20.27 -0.37 8.36
CA GLY A 157 -19.04 -0.40 9.15
C GLY A 157 -17.75 -0.23 8.34
N GLU A 158 -17.85 0.20 7.08
CA GLU A 158 -16.68 0.63 6.32
C GLU A 158 -15.93 1.74 7.05
N THR A 159 -14.63 1.59 7.19
CA THR A 159 -13.78 2.58 7.87
C THR A 159 -13.26 3.66 6.92
N LEU A 160 -13.18 4.88 7.42
CA LEU A 160 -12.50 5.97 6.69
C LEU A 160 -10.97 5.98 6.92
N GLY A 161 -10.45 5.11 7.81
CA GLY A 161 -9.04 5.16 8.19
C GLY A 161 -8.68 6.48 8.89
N ARG A 162 -7.43 6.86 8.80
CA ARG A 162 -6.94 8.13 9.34
C ARG A 162 -5.90 8.76 8.43
N LEU A 163 -6.16 9.97 7.95
CA LEU A 163 -5.19 10.83 7.28
C LEU A 163 -5.01 12.11 8.11
N PRO A 164 -3.94 12.22 8.91
CA PRO A 164 -3.80 13.34 9.83
C PRO A 164 -3.61 14.66 9.08
N ALA A 165 -4.11 15.74 9.68
CA ALA A 165 -3.82 17.11 9.27
C ALA A 165 -3.02 17.77 10.40
N TYR A 166 -1.78 18.03 10.18
CA TYR A 166 -0.92 18.69 11.15
C TYR A 166 -0.95 20.22 10.94
N ARG A 167 -1.06 20.96 12.02
CA ARG A 167 -0.91 22.43 11.96
C ARG A 167 0.53 22.84 11.66
N LYS A 168 1.48 22.02 12.09
CA LYS A 168 2.91 22.19 11.85
C LYS A 168 3.54 20.82 11.68
N TRP A 169 4.25 20.64 10.61
CA TRP A 169 5.03 19.45 10.35
C TRP A 169 6.41 19.61 10.99
N ASP A 170 6.77 18.70 11.88
CA ASP A 170 8.18 18.53 12.24
C ASP A 170 8.85 17.58 11.24
N PRO A 171 10.18 17.70 11.05
CA PRO A 171 10.88 16.92 10.02
C PRO A 171 10.77 15.39 10.21
N VAL A 172 10.69 14.90 11.46
CA VAL A 172 10.55 13.45 11.74
C VAL A 172 9.16 12.96 11.34
N THR A 173 8.12 13.71 11.67
CA THR A 173 6.74 13.39 11.27
C THR A 173 6.61 13.42 9.75
N GLN A 174 7.15 14.43 9.07
CA GLN A 174 7.15 14.51 7.61
C GLN A 174 7.84 13.29 6.98
N ALA A 175 9.03 12.94 7.46
CA ALA A 175 9.76 11.79 6.96
C ALA A 175 9.00 10.49 7.17
N THR A 176 8.46 10.26 8.38
CA THR A 176 7.75 9.00 8.70
C THR A 176 6.43 8.88 7.95
N PHE A 177 5.70 9.98 7.77
CA PHE A 177 4.48 10.04 6.98
C PHE A 177 4.71 9.59 5.53
N ALA A 178 5.80 10.01 4.91
CA ALA A 178 6.14 9.70 3.53
C ALA A 178 6.37 8.20 3.26
N PHE A 179 6.62 7.40 4.27
CA PHE A 179 6.71 5.96 4.14
C PHE A 179 5.68 5.20 4.99
N GLY A 180 4.56 5.88 5.31
CA GLY A 180 3.32 5.25 5.73
C GLY A 180 3.11 5.08 7.22
N TYR A 181 3.77 5.90 8.05
CA TYR A 181 3.49 5.94 9.48
C TYR A 181 2.66 7.18 9.87
N GLY A 182 1.89 7.06 10.92
CA GLY A 182 1.02 8.13 11.41
C GLY A 182 -0.30 8.29 10.64
N LEU A 183 -0.49 7.55 9.55
CA LEU A 183 -1.79 7.40 8.89
C LEU A 183 -2.25 5.95 9.00
N SER A 184 -3.53 5.70 8.79
CA SER A 184 -4.04 4.33 8.75
C SER A 184 -5.08 4.15 7.65
N VAL A 185 -5.06 2.97 7.03
CA VAL A 185 -5.91 2.64 5.89
C VAL A 185 -6.44 1.22 6.02
N SER A 186 -7.59 0.94 5.39
CA SER A 186 -8.05 -0.43 5.16
C SER A 186 -7.39 -1.03 3.91
N SER A 187 -7.48 -2.37 3.78
CA SER A 187 -7.02 -3.04 2.55
C SER A 187 -7.76 -2.53 1.31
N LEU A 188 -9.06 -2.21 1.44
CA LEU A 188 -9.87 -1.69 0.34
C LEU A 188 -9.46 -0.26 -0.05
N GLN A 189 -9.18 0.61 0.92
CA GLN A 189 -8.65 1.96 0.64
C GLN A 189 -7.30 1.90 -0.07
N LEU A 190 -6.42 1.02 0.37
CA LEU A 190 -5.12 0.82 -0.29
C LEU A 190 -5.32 0.32 -1.73
N ALA A 191 -6.25 -0.61 -1.96
CA ALA A 191 -6.58 -1.10 -3.30
C ALA A 191 -7.12 0.02 -4.19
N ARG A 192 -8.03 0.88 -3.68
CA ARG A 192 -8.54 2.05 -4.42
C ARG A 192 -7.42 3.01 -4.81
N ALA A 193 -6.52 3.33 -3.89
CA ALA A 193 -5.39 4.21 -4.19
C ALA A 193 -4.48 3.64 -5.30
N TYR A 194 -4.20 2.33 -5.25
CA TYR A 194 -3.46 1.66 -6.31
C TYR A 194 -4.25 1.59 -7.63
N ALA A 195 -5.59 1.54 -7.60
CA ALA A 195 -6.40 1.62 -8.80
C ALA A 195 -6.28 2.98 -9.49
N VAL A 196 -6.16 4.07 -8.73
CA VAL A 196 -5.85 5.41 -9.29
C VAL A 196 -4.53 5.38 -10.05
N LEU A 197 -3.48 4.83 -9.44
CA LEU A 197 -2.17 4.70 -10.08
C LEU A 197 -2.24 3.79 -11.33
N ALA A 198 -3.01 2.72 -11.26
CA ALA A 198 -3.21 1.77 -12.35
C ALA A 198 -3.95 2.37 -13.55
N ASN A 199 -4.91 3.27 -13.29
CA ASN A 199 -5.81 3.88 -14.26
C ASN A 199 -5.34 5.29 -14.69
N ASP A 200 -4.04 5.46 -14.92
CA ASP A 200 -3.45 6.73 -15.40
C ASP A 200 -3.91 7.96 -14.58
N GLY A 201 -4.04 7.80 -13.26
CA GLY A 201 -4.43 8.89 -12.36
C GLY A 201 -5.94 9.17 -12.30
N ILE A 202 -6.77 8.29 -12.82
CA ILE A 202 -8.23 8.40 -12.73
C ILE A 202 -8.71 7.67 -11.47
N ARG A 203 -9.39 8.39 -10.58
CA ARG A 203 -10.10 7.83 -9.44
C ARG A 203 -11.54 7.47 -9.84
N ARG A 204 -11.95 6.27 -9.49
CA ARG A 204 -13.33 5.77 -9.63
C ARG A 204 -13.86 5.34 -8.26
N GLU A 205 -15.17 5.34 -8.12
CA GLU A 205 -15.82 4.72 -6.98
C GLU A 205 -15.67 3.20 -7.05
N VAL A 206 -15.64 2.58 -5.88
CA VAL A 206 -15.52 1.12 -5.77
C VAL A 206 -16.92 0.53 -5.61
N SER A 207 -17.23 -0.50 -6.39
CA SER A 207 -18.51 -1.20 -6.30
C SER A 207 -18.33 -2.66 -5.84
N LEU A 208 -19.20 -3.08 -4.91
CA LEU A 208 -19.34 -4.48 -4.51
C LEU A 208 -20.26 -5.26 -5.46
N LEU A 209 -21.01 -4.56 -6.31
CA LEU A 209 -21.93 -5.13 -7.27
C LEU A 209 -21.36 -4.98 -8.67
N ALA A 210 -21.75 -5.87 -9.57
CA ALA A 210 -21.49 -5.71 -10.98
C ALA A 210 -22.23 -4.46 -11.50
N LEU A 211 -21.52 -3.66 -12.30
CA LEU A 211 -22.03 -2.40 -12.83
C LEU A 211 -22.58 -2.60 -14.25
N GLU A 212 -23.72 -1.99 -14.54
CA GLU A 212 -24.33 -1.98 -15.88
C GLU A 212 -23.73 -0.90 -16.78
N SER A 213 -23.07 0.10 -16.19
CA SER A 213 -22.42 1.21 -16.90
C SER A 213 -21.12 1.62 -16.20
N GLU A 214 -20.27 2.34 -16.91
CA GLU A 214 -19.05 2.88 -16.30
C GLU A 214 -19.37 3.84 -15.15
N PRO A 215 -18.71 3.70 -13.98
CA PRO A 215 -18.91 4.60 -12.85
C PRO A 215 -18.37 6.00 -13.13
N GLU A 216 -18.85 6.97 -12.36
CA GLU A 216 -18.27 8.31 -12.35
C GLU A 216 -16.76 8.25 -12.06
N SER A 217 -16.03 9.12 -12.70
CA SER A 217 -14.57 9.14 -12.59
C SER A 217 -14.03 10.56 -12.57
N VAL A 218 -12.95 10.75 -11.83
CA VAL A 218 -12.26 12.04 -11.75
C VAL A 218 -10.76 11.84 -11.90
N ARG A 219 -10.13 12.65 -12.74
CA ARG A 219 -8.66 12.67 -12.83
C ARG A 219 -8.08 13.40 -11.64
N VAL A 220 -7.25 12.72 -10.89
CA VAL A 220 -6.62 13.24 -9.65
C VAL A 220 -5.10 13.27 -9.73
N ILE A 221 -4.49 12.58 -10.71
CA ILE A 221 -3.05 12.56 -10.98
C ILE A 221 -2.83 12.73 -12.48
N ASP A 222 -1.72 13.34 -12.84
CA ASP A 222 -1.27 13.41 -14.23
C ASP A 222 -0.99 12.01 -14.79
N PRO A 223 -1.51 11.67 -16.00
CA PRO A 223 -1.36 10.33 -16.55
C PRO A 223 0.09 9.93 -16.82
N GLU A 224 0.94 10.88 -17.21
CA GLU A 224 2.35 10.60 -17.49
C GLU A 224 3.10 10.28 -16.19
N ILE A 225 2.85 11.05 -15.14
CA ILE A 225 3.44 10.79 -13.80
C ILE A 225 2.98 9.42 -13.27
N SER A 226 1.71 9.07 -13.45
CA SER A 226 1.20 7.73 -13.08
C SER A 226 1.94 6.62 -13.82
N ARG A 227 2.15 6.76 -15.14
CA ARG A 227 2.88 5.78 -15.96
C ARG A 227 4.33 5.64 -15.51
N GLN A 228 5.01 6.75 -15.25
CA GLN A 228 6.39 6.75 -14.76
C GLN A 228 6.50 5.95 -13.45
N VAL A 229 5.60 6.18 -12.49
CA VAL A 229 5.62 5.42 -11.23
C VAL A 229 5.27 3.95 -11.43
N ARG A 230 4.35 3.61 -12.34
CA ARG A 230 4.10 2.20 -12.69
C ARG A 230 5.35 1.51 -13.24
N HIS A 231 6.11 2.17 -14.13
CA HIS A 231 7.38 1.62 -14.61
C HIS A 231 8.39 1.39 -13.49
N MET A 232 8.44 2.30 -12.50
CA MET A 232 9.28 2.10 -11.31
C MET A 232 8.81 0.90 -10.46
N LEU A 233 7.50 0.67 -10.33
CA LEU A 233 6.95 -0.49 -9.64
C LEU A 233 7.27 -1.82 -10.34
N ARG A 234 7.36 -1.83 -11.67
CA ARG A 234 7.86 -2.99 -12.42
C ARG A 234 9.27 -3.37 -11.99
N ALA A 235 10.16 -2.38 -11.84
CA ALA A 235 11.52 -2.61 -11.36
C ALA A 235 11.54 -3.15 -9.92
N ALA A 236 10.60 -2.72 -9.07
CA ALA A 236 10.48 -3.23 -7.70
C ALA A 236 10.05 -4.71 -7.63
N SER A 237 9.34 -5.21 -8.64
CA SER A 237 8.98 -6.64 -8.77
C SER A 237 10.00 -7.44 -9.59
N GLY A 238 11.02 -6.81 -10.17
CA GLY A 238 12.10 -7.50 -10.89
C GLY A 238 13.04 -8.29 -9.97
N LEU A 239 13.98 -9.04 -10.55
CA LEU A 239 14.90 -9.95 -9.84
C LEU A 239 15.66 -9.32 -8.67
N LYS A 240 15.97 -8.04 -8.75
CA LYS A 240 16.69 -7.27 -7.71
C LYS A 240 15.76 -6.46 -6.80
N GLY A 241 14.45 -6.51 -7.03
CA GLY A 241 13.46 -5.78 -6.27
C GLY A 241 12.98 -6.51 -5.01
N THR A 242 12.33 -5.77 -4.13
CA THR A 242 11.78 -6.31 -2.88
C THR A 242 10.54 -7.19 -3.10
N SER A 243 9.86 -7.06 -4.24
CA SER A 243 8.62 -7.77 -4.58
C SER A 243 8.84 -8.91 -5.60
N LYS A 244 10.06 -9.43 -5.75
CA LYS A 244 10.42 -10.47 -6.73
C LYS A 244 9.55 -11.75 -6.66
N ARG A 245 9.00 -12.08 -5.48
CA ARG A 245 8.12 -13.25 -5.29
C ARG A 245 6.73 -13.07 -5.93
N ALA A 246 6.37 -11.85 -6.30
CA ALA A 246 5.12 -11.56 -7.02
C ALA A 246 5.24 -11.78 -8.54
N MET A 247 6.43 -12.11 -9.05
CA MET A 247 6.61 -12.43 -10.47
C MET A 247 5.85 -13.70 -10.84
N ILE A 248 5.15 -13.65 -11.96
CA ILE A 248 4.37 -14.75 -12.52
C ILE A 248 4.83 -14.93 -13.97
N ASP A 249 5.25 -16.13 -14.34
CA ASP A 249 5.67 -16.43 -15.70
C ASP A 249 4.55 -16.12 -16.71
N GLY A 250 4.90 -15.40 -17.75
CA GLY A 250 3.94 -14.96 -18.78
C GLY A 250 3.10 -13.74 -18.42
N TYR A 251 3.24 -13.19 -17.20
CA TYR A 251 2.53 -11.97 -16.78
C TYR A 251 3.49 -10.90 -16.28
N SER A 252 3.22 -9.65 -16.64
CA SER A 252 3.93 -8.52 -16.08
C SER A 252 3.23 -8.03 -14.81
N VAL A 253 3.99 -8.01 -13.71
CA VAL A 253 3.50 -7.57 -12.39
C VAL A 253 4.39 -6.44 -11.90
N GLY A 254 3.78 -5.41 -11.36
CA GLY A 254 4.45 -4.37 -10.60
C GLY A 254 3.79 -4.16 -9.26
N GLY A 255 4.57 -3.96 -8.21
CA GLY A 255 3.98 -3.78 -6.89
C GLY A 255 4.98 -3.40 -5.82
N LYS A 256 4.44 -3.20 -4.60
CA LYS A 256 5.22 -2.82 -3.43
C LYS A 256 4.85 -3.65 -2.22
N THR A 257 5.85 -4.18 -1.56
CA THR A 257 5.70 -4.83 -0.26
C THR A 257 5.78 -3.81 0.88
N GLY A 258 5.15 -4.15 2.00
CA GLY A 258 5.27 -3.48 3.28
C GLY A 258 5.41 -4.48 4.42
N THR A 259 6.25 -4.16 5.38
CA THR A 259 6.35 -4.86 6.66
C THR A 259 6.10 -3.82 7.75
N LEU A 260 5.11 -4.04 8.58
CA LEU A 260 4.49 -3.05 9.44
C LEU A 260 4.48 -3.56 10.87
N HIS A 261 5.19 -2.92 11.78
CA HIS A 261 5.09 -3.26 13.19
C HIS A 261 3.75 -2.82 13.77
N LYS A 262 3.16 -3.63 14.62
CA LYS A 262 1.89 -3.29 15.28
C LYS A 262 2.13 -2.25 16.37
N VAL A 263 1.21 -1.32 16.48
CA VAL A 263 1.21 -0.34 17.57
C VAL A 263 0.75 -1.03 18.87
N LYS A 264 1.45 -0.76 19.95
CA LYS A 264 1.09 -1.25 21.29
C LYS A 264 -0.03 -0.38 21.89
N PRO A 265 -0.90 -0.94 22.76
CA PRO A 265 -1.94 -0.16 23.43
C PRO A 265 -1.39 1.04 24.22
N GLU A 266 -0.22 0.89 24.81
CA GLU A 266 0.50 1.91 25.59
C GLU A 266 1.31 2.89 24.72
N GLY A 267 1.27 2.73 23.43
CA GLY A 267 2.06 3.50 22.45
C GLY A 267 3.38 2.85 22.05
N GLY A 268 3.95 3.34 20.96
CA GLY A 268 5.14 2.75 20.34
C GLY A 268 4.83 1.46 19.55
N TYR A 269 5.88 0.81 19.03
CA TYR A 269 5.77 -0.34 18.15
C TYR A 269 6.19 -1.64 18.85
N ASP A 270 5.44 -2.71 18.58
CA ASP A 270 5.80 -4.06 19.02
C ASP A 270 6.73 -4.69 17.98
N GLN A 271 7.98 -4.93 18.38
CA GLN A 271 9.00 -5.50 17.50
C GLN A 271 8.77 -6.99 17.19
N SER A 272 7.96 -7.67 17.98
CA SER A 272 7.65 -9.10 17.80
C SER A 272 6.40 -9.37 16.98
N ARG A 273 5.51 -8.36 16.83
CA ARG A 273 4.27 -8.50 16.08
C ARG A 273 4.26 -7.53 14.89
N TYR A 274 4.05 -8.08 13.71
CA TYR A 274 4.03 -7.30 12.47
C TYR A 274 2.96 -7.80 11.51
N MET A 275 2.68 -6.99 10.52
CA MET A 275 1.83 -7.33 9.38
C MET A 275 2.69 -7.30 8.12
N SER A 276 2.46 -8.24 7.24
CA SER A 276 3.03 -8.24 5.88
C SER A 276 1.98 -7.81 4.90
N ALA A 277 2.30 -6.85 4.05
CA ALA A 277 1.40 -6.35 3.02
C ALA A 277 2.06 -6.36 1.64
N PHE A 278 1.26 -6.58 0.62
CA PHE A 278 1.63 -6.39 -0.77
C PHE A 278 0.49 -5.70 -1.51
N ALA A 279 0.82 -4.70 -2.31
CA ALA A 279 -0.11 -4.07 -3.23
C ALA A 279 0.50 -4.10 -4.63
N GLY A 280 -0.20 -4.69 -5.59
CA GLY A 280 0.31 -4.96 -6.92
C GLY A 280 -0.70 -4.69 -8.03
N LEU A 281 -0.16 -4.48 -9.23
CA LEU A 281 -0.84 -4.17 -10.48
C LEU A 281 -0.49 -5.23 -11.52
N SER A 282 -1.45 -5.69 -12.30
CA SER A 282 -1.22 -6.65 -13.40
C SER A 282 -2.25 -6.49 -14.52
N PRO A 283 -1.84 -6.59 -15.81
CA PRO A 283 -0.47 -6.41 -16.32
C PRO A 283 0.03 -4.99 -16.01
N ILE A 284 1.34 -4.80 -15.84
CA ILE A 284 1.85 -3.47 -15.41
C ILE A 284 1.81 -2.42 -16.52
N GLU A 285 1.91 -2.84 -17.78
CA GLU A 285 1.87 -1.96 -18.95
C GLU A 285 0.47 -1.36 -19.16
N ASN A 286 -0.56 -2.17 -18.99
CA ASN A 286 -1.97 -1.78 -19.10
C ASN A 286 -2.77 -2.50 -18.01
N PRO A 287 -2.75 -1.98 -16.78
CA PRO A 287 -3.31 -2.68 -15.63
C PRO A 287 -4.82 -2.92 -15.75
N ARG A 288 -5.21 -4.15 -15.47
CA ARG A 288 -6.61 -4.58 -15.36
C ARG A 288 -6.96 -4.95 -13.94
N LEU A 289 -5.98 -5.40 -13.16
CA LEU A 289 -6.20 -5.86 -11.79
C LEU A 289 -5.30 -5.09 -10.83
N VAL A 290 -5.90 -4.69 -9.73
CA VAL A 290 -5.20 -4.33 -8.49
C VAL A 290 -5.40 -5.46 -7.50
N THR A 291 -4.32 -5.93 -6.88
CA THR A 291 -4.39 -6.94 -5.83
C THR A 291 -3.70 -6.43 -4.57
N VAL A 292 -4.43 -6.37 -3.48
CA VAL A 292 -3.87 -6.08 -2.15
C VAL A 292 -4.01 -7.32 -1.28
N VAL A 293 -2.90 -7.72 -0.68
CA VAL A 293 -2.84 -8.84 0.27
C VAL A 293 -2.27 -8.34 1.58
N VAL A 294 -2.91 -8.68 2.68
CA VAL A 294 -2.44 -8.39 4.03
C VAL A 294 -2.46 -9.69 4.85
N ILE A 295 -1.34 -10.00 5.49
CA ILE A 295 -1.20 -11.12 6.41
C ILE A 295 -0.84 -10.56 7.78
N ASP A 296 -1.65 -10.84 8.77
CA ASP A 296 -1.52 -10.32 10.13
C ASP A 296 -0.82 -11.34 11.05
N GLU A 297 0.22 -10.89 11.73
CA GLU A 297 1.02 -11.67 12.68
C GLU A 297 1.44 -13.05 12.11
N PRO A 298 2.13 -13.11 10.96
CA PRO A 298 2.72 -14.38 10.51
C PRO A 298 3.81 -14.81 11.49
N ARG A 299 3.82 -16.12 11.86
CA ARG A 299 4.73 -16.67 12.85
C ARG A 299 5.80 -17.59 12.26
N HIS A 300 5.60 -17.99 11.01
CA HIS A 300 6.52 -18.84 10.26
C HIS A 300 6.82 -18.25 8.88
N GLY A 301 8.05 -18.38 8.44
CA GLY A 301 8.54 -17.92 7.16
C GLY A 301 9.44 -16.69 7.27
N ASP A 302 9.57 -15.98 6.15
CA ASP A 302 10.42 -14.79 6.11
C ASP A 302 9.72 -13.60 6.79
N TYR A 303 10.52 -12.77 7.44
CA TYR A 303 10.08 -11.56 8.11
C TYR A 303 9.51 -10.51 7.17
N PHE A 304 10.01 -10.45 5.94
CA PHE A 304 9.61 -9.43 4.97
C PHE A 304 8.32 -9.80 4.22
N GLY A 305 7.48 -8.80 4.00
CA GLY A 305 6.25 -8.91 3.23
C GLY A 305 6.45 -9.18 1.74
#